data_14ee22addf8cee4ca7e493e186387cff
#
_entry.id   14ee22addf8cee4ca7e493e186387cff
#
_cell.length_a   1.000
_cell.length_b   1.000
_cell.length_c   1.000
_cell.angle_alpha   90.00
_cell.angle_beta   90.00
_cell.angle_gamma   90.00
#
_symmetry.space_group_name_H-M   'P 1'
#
loop_
_entity.id
_entity.type
_entity.pdbx_description
1 polymer ?
#
loop_
_entity_poly.entity_id
_entity_poly.type
_entity_poly.pdbx_seq_one_letter_code
_entity_poly.pdbx_strand_id
1 'polypeptide(L)'
;MVRSLIHAVIAVLLVASARGELQLTPSVVQYELDGVKLKQLAFPDGEKQVTYQSPRGWDYSGSADRLTLRPPNKPQAEAVIYKVSLQQPGSFDDATVKRLVDETIASLPKSSTNIQMVSQEKNPLLIQRKETFLITFTYNLYGVNYSRSILFLNRGNEQIRFQLVCREADFKELQKAFMGSHYSWQNL
;
A
#
# COMPACT_ATOMS: atom_id res chain seq x y z
N MET A 1 -45.24 -44.74 33.38
CA MET A 1 -45.26 -43.55 32.51
C MET A 1 -43.93 -42.81 32.64
N VAL A 2 -43.03 -43.04 31.72
CA VAL A 2 -41.69 -42.40 31.71
C VAL A 2 -41.72 -41.36 30.60
N ARG A 3 -41.65 -40.06 30.94
CA ARG A 3 -41.54 -38.93 29.97
C ARG A 3 -40.08 -38.75 29.64
N SER A 4 -39.71 -39.08 28.41
CA SER A 4 -38.40 -38.81 27.81
C SER A 4 -38.33 -37.36 27.42
N LEU A 5 -37.43 -36.56 28.04
CA LEU A 5 -37.08 -35.21 27.64
C LEU A 5 -35.99 -35.27 26.54
N ILE A 6 -36.39 -34.90 25.33
CA ILE A 6 -35.46 -34.74 24.22
C ILE A 6 -34.86 -33.33 24.32
N HIS A 7 -33.58 -33.24 24.65
CA HIS A 7 -32.82 -32.00 24.60
C HIS A 7 -32.33 -31.80 23.16
N ALA A 8 -32.91 -30.84 22.46
CA ALA A 8 -32.43 -30.37 21.16
C ALA A 8 -31.22 -29.45 21.40
N VAL A 9 -30.03 -29.92 21.08
CA VAL A 9 -28.82 -29.08 21.04
C VAL A 9 -28.81 -28.32 19.72
N ILE A 10 -29.13 -27.03 19.78
CA ILE A 10 -28.98 -26.10 18.61
C ILE A 10 -27.50 -25.76 18.53
N ALA A 11 -26.78 -26.37 17.61
CA ALA A 11 -25.43 -25.98 17.25
C ALA A 11 -25.53 -24.69 16.41
N VAL A 12 -25.24 -23.54 17.02
CA VAL A 12 -25.06 -22.27 16.31
C VAL A 12 -23.73 -22.35 15.58
N LEU A 13 -23.75 -22.65 14.29
CA LEU A 13 -22.62 -22.50 13.38
C LEU A 13 -22.33 -21.00 13.22
N LEU A 14 -21.36 -20.49 13.96
CA LEU A 14 -20.73 -19.21 13.69
C LEU A 14 -20.00 -19.34 12.34
N VAL A 15 -20.66 -18.94 11.25
CA VAL A 15 -20.02 -18.69 9.98
C VAL A 15 -19.18 -17.44 10.17
N ALA A 16 -17.90 -17.61 10.53
CA ALA A 16 -16.92 -16.56 10.43
C ALA A 16 -16.85 -16.20 8.93
N SER A 17 -17.46 -15.09 8.55
CA SER A 17 -17.28 -14.50 7.24
C SER A 17 -15.78 -14.19 7.11
N ALA A 18 -15.02 -15.08 6.48
CA ALA A 18 -13.67 -14.80 6.05
C ALA A 18 -13.78 -13.63 5.06
N ARG A 19 -13.65 -12.40 5.57
CA ARG A 19 -13.43 -11.24 4.70
C ARG A 19 -12.14 -11.55 3.97
N GLY A 20 -12.25 -11.81 2.67
CA GLY A 20 -11.09 -12.06 1.85
C GLY A 20 -10.11 -10.91 2.01
N GLU A 21 -8.88 -11.25 2.24
CA GLU A 21 -7.78 -10.31 2.41
C GLU A 21 -7.26 -9.89 1.04
N LEU A 22 -6.92 -8.61 0.87
CA LEU A 22 -6.27 -8.11 -0.35
C LEU A 22 -4.99 -8.92 -0.65
N GLN A 23 -4.88 -9.44 -1.85
CA GLN A 23 -3.70 -10.18 -2.34
C GLN A 23 -2.97 -9.34 -3.38
N LEU A 24 -1.71 -8.97 -3.14
CA LEU A 24 -0.93 -8.13 -4.05
C LEU A 24 -0.23 -8.91 -5.18
N THR A 25 -0.56 -10.20 -5.35
CA THR A 25 -0.15 -10.98 -6.53
C THR A 25 -0.90 -10.44 -7.75
N PRO A 26 -0.22 -9.79 -8.72
CA PRO A 26 -0.90 -9.11 -9.80
C PRO A 26 -1.39 -10.07 -10.87
N SER A 27 -2.59 -9.85 -11.38
CA SER A 27 -3.07 -10.30 -12.68
C SER A 27 -3.20 -9.10 -13.62
N VAL A 28 -3.16 -9.33 -14.93
CA VAL A 28 -3.35 -8.27 -15.92
C VAL A 28 -4.77 -8.36 -16.46
N VAL A 29 -5.53 -7.28 -16.32
CA VAL A 29 -6.87 -7.14 -16.90
C VAL A 29 -6.86 -6.06 -17.97
N GLN A 30 -7.73 -6.25 -18.97
CA GLN A 30 -7.93 -5.25 -20.03
C GLN A 30 -9.26 -4.56 -19.79
N TYR A 31 -9.28 -3.26 -20.04
CA TYR A 31 -10.51 -2.47 -20.11
C TYR A 31 -10.47 -1.60 -21.36
N GLU A 32 -11.62 -1.14 -21.80
CA GLU A 32 -11.75 -0.29 -22.97
C GLU A 32 -12.22 1.11 -22.54
N LEU A 33 -11.53 2.12 -23.03
CA LEU A 33 -11.89 3.51 -22.84
C LEU A 33 -11.83 4.22 -24.20
N ASP A 34 -12.96 4.75 -24.65
CA ASP A 34 -13.09 5.46 -25.93
C ASP A 34 -12.56 4.64 -27.13
N GLY A 35 -12.83 3.34 -27.15
CA GLY A 35 -12.37 2.42 -28.18
C GLY A 35 -10.90 1.98 -28.08
N VAL A 36 -10.16 2.46 -27.07
CA VAL A 36 -8.77 2.09 -26.81
C VAL A 36 -8.68 1.01 -25.74
N LYS A 37 -8.06 -0.13 -26.07
CA LYS A 37 -7.79 -1.21 -25.09
C LYS A 37 -6.59 -0.84 -24.23
N LEU A 38 -6.82 -0.73 -22.95
CA LEU A 38 -5.83 -0.41 -21.93
C LEU A 38 -5.61 -1.62 -21.02
N LYS A 39 -4.44 -1.70 -20.40
CA LYS A 39 -4.08 -2.75 -19.43
C LYS A 39 -3.88 -2.14 -18.07
N GLN A 40 -4.33 -2.84 -17.03
CA GLN A 40 -4.10 -2.50 -15.64
C GLN A 40 -3.84 -3.76 -14.82
N LEU A 41 -3.24 -3.61 -13.65
CA LEU A 41 -3.08 -4.68 -12.69
C LEU A 41 -4.39 -4.85 -11.91
N ALA A 42 -4.72 -6.09 -11.58
CA ALA A 42 -5.84 -6.43 -10.72
C ALA A 42 -5.37 -7.35 -9.61
N PHE A 43 -5.90 -7.11 -8.42
CA PHE A 43 -5.57 -7.79 -7.17
C PHE A 43 -6.84 -8.32 -6.54
N PRO A 44 -6.93 -9.62 -6.21
CA PRO A 44 -8.06 -10.17 -5.46
C PRO A 44 -8.23 -9.50 -4.09
N ASP A 45 -9.46 -9.18 -3.71
CA ASP A 45 -9.84 -8.56 -2.44
C ASP A 45 -11.15 -9.18 -1.95
N GLY A 46 -11.10 -10.42 -1.52
CA GLY A 46 -12.28 -11.22 -1.25
C GLY A 46 -13.05 -11.54 -2.52
N GLU A 47 -14.35 -11.17 -2.54
CA GLU A 47 -15.21 -11.30 -3.71
C GLU A 47 -15.05 -10.14 -4.72
N LYS A 48 -14.23 -9.15 -4.39
CA LYS A 48 -13.97 -7.96 -5.19
C LYS A 48 -12.56 -7.98 -5.78
N GLN A 49 -12.26 -6.99 -6.57
CA GLN A 49 -10.93 -6.73 -7.08
C GLN A 49 -10.53 -5.28 -6.80
N VAL A 50 -9.25 -5.09 -6.51
CA VAL A 50 -8.61 -3.78 -6.56
C VAL A 50 -7.87 -3.68 -7.88
N THR A 51 -8.04 -2.60 -8.60
CA THR A 51 -7.28 -2.32 -9.83
C THR A 51 -6.26 -1.22 -9.61
N TYR A 52 -5.17 -1.28 -10.37
CA TYR A 52 -4.08 -0.32 -10.31
C TYR A 52 -3.37 -0.21 -11.64
N GLN A 53 -3.15 0.99 -12.10
CA GLN A 53 -2.33 1.28 -13.27
C GLN A 53 -0.94 1.74 -12.83
N SER A 54 0.06 0.86 -13.00
CA SER A 54 1.45 1.21 -12.69
C SER A 54 1.93 2.39 -13.55
N PRO A 55 2.92 3.17 -13.09
CA PRO A 55 3.53 4.18 -13.93
C PRO A 55 4.01 3.59 -15.25
N ARG A 56 3.86 4.36 -16.34
CA ARG A 56 4.16 3.87 -17.69
C ARG A 56 5.62 3.43 -17.82
N GLY A 57 5.80 2.22 -18.33
CA GLY A 57 7.13 1.64 -18.59
C GLY A 57 7.83 1.08 -17.34
N TRP A 58 7.18 1.10 -16.17
CA TRP A 58 7.76 0.46 -15.00
C TRP A 58 7.49 -1.05 -15.02
N ASP A 59 8.53 -1.83 -14.77
CA ASP A 59 8.41 -3.27 -14.54
C ASP A 59 7.78 -3.53 -13.18
N TYR A 60 7.13 -4.70 -13.05
CA TYR A 60 6.51 -5.09 -11.79
C TYR A 60 6.68 -6.57 -11.49
N SER A 61 6.71 -6.89 -10.21
CA SER A 61 6.60 -8.25 -9.68
C SER A 61 5.85 -8.21 -8.35
N GLY A 62 5.10 -9.25 -8.03
CA GLY A 62 4.28 -9.26 -6.83
C GLY A 62 4.17 -10.63 -6.16
N SER A 63 3.83 -10.59 -4.87
CA SER A 63 3.45 -11.72 -4.02
C SER A 63 2.17 -11.35 -3.26
N ALA A 64 1.67 -12.25 -2.41
CA ALA A 64 0.45 -12.00 -1.63
C ALA A 64 0.45 -10.67 -0.86
N ASP A 65 1.61 -10.24 -0.34
CA ASP A 65 1.71 -9.11 0.59
C ASP A 65 2.45 -7.89 0.01
N ARG A 66 3.01 -8.03 -1.20
CA ARG A 66 3.92 -7.02 -1.75
C ARG A 66 3.88 -6.98 -3.27
N LEU A 67 3.75 -5.77 -3.81
CA LEU A 67 4.00 -5.46 -5.22
C LEU A 67 5.23 -4.57 -5.30
N THR A 68 6.22 -4.98 -6.08
CA THR A 68 7.44 -4.21 -6.36
C THR A 68 7.36 -3.63 -7.77
N LEU A 69 7.71 -2.36 -7.92
CA LEU A 69 7.71 -1.63 -9.17
C LEU A 69 9.11 -1.04 -9.40
N ARG A 70 9.63 -1.18 -10.63
CA ARG A 70 10.97 -0.68 -10.98
C ARG A 70 10.90 0.23 -12.19
N PRO A 71 11.29 1.51 -12.06
CA PRO A 71 11.39 2.42 -13.19
C PRO A 71 12.50 1.98 -14.15
N PRO A 72 12.32 2.18 -15.46
CA PRO A 72 13.35 1.85 -16.45
C PRO A 72 14.60 2.72 -16.26
N ASN A 73 15.77 2.14 -16.50
CA ASN A 73 17.06 2.84 -16.46
C ASN A 73 17.43 3.51 -15.12
N LYS A 74 16.78 3.11 -14.02
CA LYS A 74 17.03 3.63 -12.66
C LYS A 74 17.26 2.47 -11.69
N PRO A 75 18.39 1.75 -11.76
CA PRO A 75 18.60 0.51 -11.00
C PRO A 75 18.61 0.71 -9.48
N GLN A 76 18.77 1.94 -8.99
CA GLN A 76 18.75 2.27 -7.57
C GLN A 76 17.40 2.85 -7.11
N ALA A 77 16.39 2.77 -7.96
CA ALA A 77 15.04 3.19 -7.63
C ALA A 77 14.11 1.97 -7.54
N GLU A 78 13.33 1.92 -6.48
CA GLU A 78 12.31 0.91 -6.27
C GLU A 78 11.09 1.56 -5.62
N ALA A 79 9.90 1.27 -6.16
CA ALA A 79 8.66 1.53 -5.46
C ALA A 79 8.04 0.21 -5.02
N VAL A 80 7.41 0.23 -3.85
CA VAL A 80 6.79 -0.94 -3.25
C VAL A 80 5.42 -0.57 -2.72
N ILE A 81 4.42 -1.36 -3.09
CA ILE A 81 3.11 -1.32 -2.44
C ILE A 81 3.04 -2.57 -1.57
N TYR A 82 2.78 -2.41 -0.28
CA TYR A 82 2.68 -3.54 0.64
C TYR A 82 1.61 -3.29 1.70
N LYS A 83 1.09 -4.38 2.25
CA LYS A 83 0.07 -4.33 3.30
C LYS A 83 0.66 -4.66 4.66
N VAL A 84 0.08 -4.05 5.68
CA VAL A 84 0.38 -4.29 7.09
C VAL A 84 -0.93 -4.48 7.83
N SER A 85 -1.06 -5.58 8.57
CA SER A 85 -2.21 -5.82 9.43
C SER A 85 -2.16 -4.89 10.65
N LEU A 86 -3.29 -4.32 11.01
CA LEU A 86 -3.47 -3.47 12.18
C LEU A 86 -4.30 -4.22 13.23
N GLN A 87 -3.98 -4.05 14.49
CA GLN A 87 -4.78 -4.62 15.59
C GLN A 87 -6.15 -3.95 15.74
N GLN A 88 -6.23 -2.67 15.36
CA GLN A 88 -7.44 -1.85 15.36
C GLN A 88 -7.52 -1.01 14.10
N PRO A 89 -8.71 -0.57 13.68
CA PRO A 89 -8.85 0.34 12.55
C PRO A 89 -7.95 1.57 12.73
N GLY A 90 -7.16 1.86 11.69
CA GLY A 90 -6.17 2.95 11.72
C GLY A 90 -6.83 4.31 11.62
N SER A 91 -6.27 5.29 12.33
CA SER A 91 -6.52 6.73 12.16
C SER A 91 -5.20 7.45 11.91
N PHE A 92 -5.24 8.71 11.48
CA PHE A 92 -4.05 9.58 11.37
C PHE A 92 -4.11 10.69 12.44
N ASP A 93 -4.39 10.29 13.70
CA ASP A 93 -4.20 11.16 14.85
C ASP A 93 -2.72 11.40 15.13
N ASP A 94 -2.42 12.38 15.99
CA ASP A 94 -1.05 12.81 16.24
C ASP A 94 -0.17 11.71 16.85
N ALA A 95 -0.73 10.83 17.68
CA ALA A 95 0.01 9.70 18.26
C ALA A 95 0.37 8.67 17.18
N THR A 96 -0.57 8.35 16.30
CA THR A 96 -0.34 7.46 15.15
C THR A 96 0.66 8.06 14.17
N VAL A 97 0.51 9.34 13.85
CA VAL A 97 1.46 10.05 12.96
C VAL A 97 2.87 9.98 13.53
N LYS A 98 3.05 10.31 14.82
CA LYS A 98 4.37 10.22 15.47
C LYS A 98 4.95 8.79 15.37
N ARG A 99 4.14 7.77 15.68
CA ARG A 99 4.57 6.37 15.59
C ARG A 99 4.99 5.99 14.16
N LEU A 100 4.22 6.38 13.13
CA LEU A 100 4.55 6.10 11.73
C LEU A 100 5.86 6.78 11.30
N VAL A 101 6.13 7.99 11.77
CA VAL A 101 7.40 8.70 11.57
C VAL A 101 8.54 7.91 12.20
N ASP A 102 8.42 7.57 13.48
CA ASP A 102 9.44 6.85 14.24
C ASP A 102 9.74 5.47 13.61
N GLU A 103 8.70 4.70 13.23
CA GLU A 103 8.82 3.42 12.53
C GLU A 103 9.53 3.57 11.17
N THR A 104 9.20 4.63 10.43
CA THR A 104 9.82 4.90 9.12
C THR A 104 11.31 5.18 9.25
N ILE A 105 11.69 6.02 10.22
CA ILE A 105 13.10 6.32 10.51
C ILE A 105 13.82 5.05 10.96
N ALA A 106 13.24 4.29 11.87
CA ALA A 106 13.83 3.04 12.38
C ALA A 106 14.02 1.97 11.29
N SER A 107 13.24 2.04 10.21
CA SER A 107 13.33 1.11 9.07
C SER A 107 14.35 1.51 8.00
N LEU A 108 15.04 2.65 8.15
CA LEU A 108 16.14 3.03 7.27
C LEU A 108 17.34 2.06 7.44
N PRO A 109 18.19 1.91 6.41
CA PRO A 109 19.41 1.12 6.55
C PRO A 109 20.27 1.62 7.74
N LYS A 110 20.84 0.70 8.52
CA LYS A 110 21.60 1.04 9.74
C LYS A 110 22.78 1.99 9.50
N SER A 111 23.33 1.97 8.27
CA SER A 111 24.42 2.86 7.87
C SER A 111 23.95 4.22 7.35
N SER A 112 22.64 4.53 7.46
CA SER A 112 22.10 5.83 7.04
C SER A 112 22.59 6.94 7.97
N THR A 113 23.04 8.03 7.37
CA THR A 113 23.47 9.26 8.06
C THR A 113 22.70 10.46 7.50
N ASN A 114 22.79 11.63 8.14
CA ASN A 114 22.16 12.88 7.70
C ASN A 114 20.66 12.70 7.39
N ILE A 115 19.95 11.97 8.26
CA ILE A 115 18.51 11.73 8.10
C ILE A 115 17.77 13.03 8.36
N GLN A 116 17.00 13.50 7.37
CA GLN A 116 16.20 14.72 7.46
C GLN A 116 14.77 14.43 7.01
N MET A 117 13.79 14.87 7.79
CA MET A 117 12.40 14.90 7.37
C MET A 117 12.19 16.09 6.42
N VAL A 118 11.74 15.79 5.20
CA VAL A 118 11.45 16.80 4.17
C VAL A 118 10.02 17.29 4.27
N SER A 119 9.07 16.35 4.40
CA SER A 119 7.66 16.69 4.58
C SER A 119 6.91 15.59 5.34
N GLN A 120 5.83 16.03 5.99
CA GLN A 120 4.75 15.18 6.46
C GLN A 120 3.42 15.87 6.15
N GLU A 121 2.53 15.17 5.46
CA GLU A 121 1.30 15.75 4.91
C GLU A 121 0.11 14.85 5.19
N LYS A 122 -0.93 15.41 5.80
CA LYS A 122 -2.24 14.74 5.93
C LYS A 122 -3.05 15.00 4.65
N ASN A 123 -3.59 13.95 4.06
CA ASN A 123 -4.45 14.01 2.88
C ASN A 123 -3.83 14.69 1.64
N PRO A 124 -2.56 14.40 1.26
CA PRO A 124 -1.98 14.94 0.03
C PRO A 124 -2.77 14.50 -1.21
N LEU A 125 -3.42 13.33 -1.11
CA LEU A 125 -4.43 12.87 -2.05
C LEU A 125 -5.41 11.93 -1.30
N LEU A 126 -6.66 11.84 -1.80
CA LEU A 126 -7.64 10.88 -1.32
C LEU A 126 -7.67 9.67 -2.25
N ILE A 127 -7.48 8.48 -1.71
CA ILE A 127 -7.62 7.22 -2.45
C ILE A 127 -8.96 6.60 -2.08
N GLN A 128 -9.86 6.41 -3.05
CA GLN A 128 -11.23 5.91 -2.79
C GLN A 128 -11.96 6.73 -1.72
N ARG A 129 -11.77 8.06 -1.70
CA ARG A 129 -12.32 9.00 -0.70
C ARG A 129 -11.83 8.74 0.74
N LYS A 130 -10.79 7.92 0.93
CA LYS A 130 -10.18 7.67 2.24
C LYS A 130 -9.01 8.60 2.47
N GLU A 131 -8.83 8.95 3.74
CA GLU A 131 -7.69 9.73 4.18
C GLU A 131 -6.37 8.98 3.96
N THR A 132 -5.35 9.76 3.65
CA THR A 132 -3.98 9.28 3.49
C THR A 132 -3.02 10.13 4.31
N PHE A 133 -1.84 9.60 4.56
CA PHE A 133 -0.76 10.33 5.21
C PHE A 133 0.54 10.07 4.47
N LEU A 134 1.27 11.13 4.13
CA LEU A 134 2.55 11.04 3.41
C LEU A 134 3.69 11.50 4.31
N ILE A 135 4.78 10.74 4.29
CA ILE A 135 6.05 11.11 4.92
C ILE A 135 7.14 11.06 3.86
N THR A 136 8.04 12.05 3.85
CA THR A 136 9.21 12.09 2.97
C THR A 136 10.46 12.38 3.78
N PHE A 137 11.51 11.57 3.57
CA PHE A 137 12.83 11.71 4.18
C PHE A 137 13.91 11.76 3.11
N THR A 138 15.00 12.48 3.44
CA THR A 138 16.30 12.31 2.79
C THR A 138 17.29 11.70 3.77
N TYR A 139 18.24 10.97 3.26
CA TYR A 139 19.34 10.38 4.03
C TYR A 139 20.54 10.09 3.14
N ASN A 140 21.72 10.00 3.73
CA ASN A 140 22.92 9.58 3.03
C ASN A 140 23.23 8.11 3.35
N LEU A 141 23.54 7.34 2.33
CA LEU A 141 23.97 5.94 2.46
C LEU A 141 25.25 5.75 1.64
N TYR A 142 26.37 5.50 2.32
CA TYR A 142 27.69 5.31 1.70
C TYR A 142 28.09 6.46 0.75
N GLY A 143 27.84 7.72 1.16
CA GLY A 143 28.18 8.91 0.37
C GLY A 143 27.17 9.28 -0.72
N VAL A 144 26.12 8.51 -0.91
CA VAL A 144 25.05 8.78 -1.88
C VAL A 144 23.80 9.27 -1.16
N ASN A 145 23.21 10.37 -1.65
CA ASN A 145 21.96 10.89 -1.12
C ASN A 145 20.76 10.15 -1.73
N TYR A 146 19.89 9.70 -0.87
CA TYR A 146 18.61 9.05 -1.19
C TYR A 146 17.44 9.85 -0.65
N SER A 147 16.31 9.73 -1.34
CA SER A 147 15.00 10.15 -0.85
C SER A 147 14.10 8.93 -0.70
N ARG A 148 13.30 8.93 0.36
CA ARG A 148 12.26 7.92 0.61
C ARG A 148 10.97 8.61 0.94
N SER A 149 9.90 8.24 0.25
CA SER A 149 8.53 8.64 0.61
C SER A 149 7.67 7.42 0.88
N ILE A 150 6.73 7.55 1.81
CA ILE A 150 5.71 6.54 2.09
C ILE A 150 4.38 7.23 2.23
N LEU A 151 3.41 6.82 1.38
CA LEU A 151 2.01 7.18 1.53
C LEU A 151 1.29 6.03 2.23
N PHE A 152 0.59 6.33 3.30
CA PHE A 152 -0.20 5.40 4.10
C PHE A 152 -1.68 5.55 3.78
N LEU A 153 -2.36 4.42 3.56
CA LEU A 153 -3.80 4.33 3.33
C LEU A 153 -4.40 3.31 4.31
N ASN A 154 -5.29 3.74 5.20
CA ASN A 154 -5.98 2.84 6.13
C ASN A 154 -7.22 2.22 5.50
N ARG A 155 -7.37 0.88 5.61
CA ARG A 155 -8.50 0.08 5.11
C ARG A 155 -9.03 -0.83 6.22
N GLY A 156 -9.70 -0.24 7.21
CA GLY A 156 -10.14 -1.00 8.39
C GLY A 156 -8.94 -1.51 9.19
N ASN A 157 -8.81 -2.83 9.32
CA ASN A 157 -7.70 -3.46 10.05
C ASN A 157 -6.47 -3.74 9.18
N GLU A 158 -6.41 -3.14 8.00
CA GLU A 158 -5.23 -3.16 7.13
C GLU A 158 -4.76 -1.75 6.82
N GLN A 159 -3.46 -1.62 6.63
CA GLN A 159 -2.83 -0.40 6.12
C GLN A 159 -2.05 -0.75 4.85
N ILE A 160 -2.38 -0.07 3.75
CA ILE A 160 -1.59 -0.16 2.52
C ILE A 160 -0.54 0.95 2.55
N ARG A 161 0.69 0.58 2.25
CA ARG A 161 1.83 1.51 2.21
C ARG A 161 2.40 1.55 0.80
N PHE A 162 2.42 2.74 0.21
CA PHE A 162 3.01 3.03 -1.09
C PHE A 162 4.35 3.71 -0.86
N GLN A 163 5.43 2.97 -0.99
CA GLN A 163 6.79 3.44 -0.71
C GLN A 163 7.57 3.63 -2.00
N LEU A 164 8.30 4.73 -2.12
CA LEU A 164 9.31 4.96 -3.14
C LEU A 164 10.65 5.22 -2.46
N VAL A 165 11.70 4.58 -2.95
CA VAL A 165 13.10 4.86 -2.58
C VAL A 165 13.90 5.05 -3.87
N CYS A 166 14.66 6.13 -3.95
CA CYS A 166 15.55 6.38 -5.09
C CYS A 166 16.66 7.37 -4.70
N ARG A 167 17.62 7.60 -5.61
CA ARG A 167 18.55 8.72 -5.46
C ARG A 167 17.78 10.04 -5.40
N GLU A 168 18.25 10.97 -4.59
CA GLU A 168 17.64 12.29 -4.41
C GLU A 168 17.46 13.04 -5.75
N ALA A 169 18.46 12.94 -6.65
CA ALA A 169 18.41 13.56 -7.98
C ALA A 169 17.25 13.08 -8.87
N ASP A 170 16.77 11.84 -8.68
CA ASP A 170 15.69 11.23 -9.45
C ASP A 170 14.31 11.40 -8.77
N PHE A 171 14.31 11.82 -7.52
CA PHE A 171 13.13 11.73 -6.65
C PHE A 171 11.92 12.51 -7.19
N LYS A 172 12.11 13.76 -7.60
CA LYS A 172 11.00 14.61 -8.04
C LYS A 172 10.23 14.01 -9.21
N GLU A 173 10.94 13.47 -10.19
CA GLU A 173 10.34 12.85 -11.38
C GLU A 173 9.60 11.55 -11.00
N LEU A 174 10.30 10.66 -10.29
CA LEU A 174 9.76 9.36 -9.93
C LEU A 174 8.59 9.47 -8.94
N GLN A 175 8.68 10.39 -7.98
CA GLN A 175 7.61 10.67 -7.04
C GLN A 175 6.35 11.17 -7.75
N LYS A 176 6.48 12.08 -8.72
CA LYS A 176 5.36 12.55 -9.52
C LYS A 176 4.68 11.42 -10.29
N ALA A 177 5.45 10.56 -10.94
CA ALA A 177 4.93 9.41 -11.68
C ALA A 177 4.23 8.42 -10.76
N PHE A 178 4.85 8.08 -9.63
CA PHE A 178 4.31 7.14 -8.66
C PHE A 178 3.06 7.66 -7.96
N MET A 179 3.07 8.91 -7.46
CA MET A 179 1.89 9.53 -6.85
C MET A 179 0.72 9.65 -7.84
N GLY A 180 1.02 9.99 -9.11
CA GLY A 180 0.01 10.04 -10.17
C GLY A 180 -0.67 8.70 -10.41
N SER A 181 0.04 7.59 -10.26
CA SER A 181 -0.52 6.25 -10.42
C SER A 181 -1.51 5.86 -9.32
N HIS A 182 -1.43 6.46 -8.13
CA HIS A 182 -2.32 6.12 -7.00
C HIS A 182 -3.79 6.49 -7.25
N TYR A 183 -4.09 7.43 -8.15
CA TYR A 183 -5.48 7.74 -8.54
C TYR A 183 -6.18 6.57 -9.21
N SER A 184 -5.44 5.65 -9.81
CA SER A 184 -5.96 4.43 -10.44
C SER A 184 -6.22 3.27 -9.46
N TRP A 185 -5.89 3.44 -8.17
CA TRP A 185 -6.16 2.45 -7.13
C TRP A 185 -7.64 2.45 -6.78
N GLN A 186 -8.39 1.51 -7.35
CA GLN A 186 -9.85 1.48 -7.25
C GLN A 186 -10.37 0.08 -6.94
N ASN A 187 -11.48 0.00 -6.21
CA ASN A 187 -12.24 -1.24 -6.04
C ASN A 187 -13.24 -1.37 -7.20
N LEU A 188 -13.32 -2.57 -7.78
CA LEU A 188 -14.33 -2.98 -8.75
C LEU A 188 -15.34 -3.91 -8.07
#